data_cb1bb314ee2e9c057e0b5d5ac5044e70
#
_entry.id   cb1bb314ee2e9c057e0b5d5ac5044e70
#
_cell.length_a   1.000
_cell.length_b   1.000
_cell.length_c   1.000
_cell.angle_alpha   90.00
_cell.angle_beta   90.00
_cell.angle_gamma   90.00
#
_symmetry.space_group_name_H-M   'P 1'
#
loop_
_entity.id
_entity.type
_entity.pdbx_description
1 polymer ?
#
loop_
_entity_poly.entity_id
_entity_poly.type
_entity_poly.pdbx_seq_one_letter_code
_entity_poly.pdbx_strand_id
1 'polypeptide(L)'
;MRSEELAEPGHPTGFAQVGSRYYPVFVAVFTALVIISNVTATKGVAFGPIITDGGFIVFPLTYVIGDVLSEVYGFKAARRAILLGFAMNALAALVFWITIYLPAADFYENQAHFENIVHAYTQLIVAGLAGFLVGQTINAWAVVAIKERTKEKHLWARLIGSTFAGQLGDTLVFCAIAANAIGINTFHDFVVYTALGWFYKTAIEVIMLPVTYRVIAAVKKREPTYEPMV
;
A
#
# COMPACT_ATOMS: atom_id res chain seq x y z
N MET A 1 21.22 -10.46 -36.80
CA MET A 1 22.30 -10.08 -35.87
C MET A 1 21.98 -8.65 -35.44
N ARG A 2 21.30 -8.46 -34.32
CA ARG A 2 21.17 -7.17 -33.64
C ARG A 2 22.16 -7.22 -32.50
N SER A 3 23.14 -6.33 -32.56
CA SER A 3 24.16 -6.10 -31.55
C SER A 3 23.50 -5.95 -30.18
N GLU A 4 23.87 -6.85 -29.25
CA GLU A 4 23.76 -6.64 -27.83
C GLU A 4 24.54 -5.36 -27.51
N GLU A 5 23.85 -4.29 -27.29
CA GLU A 5 24.39 -3.08 -26.70
C GLU A 5 24.78 -3.44 -25.27
N LEU A 6 26.06 -3.77 -25.13
CA LEU A 6 26.69 -3.99 -23.81
C LEU A 6 26.44 -2.72 -23.00
N ALA A 7 25.54 -2.81 -22.03
CA ALA A 7 25.33 -1.75 -21.05
C ALA A 7 26.72 -1.44 -20.43
N GLU A 8 27.20 -0.22 -20.65
CA GLU A 8 28.35 0.29 -19.92
C GLU A 8 28.12 0.09 -18.42
N PRO A 9 29.17 -0.21 -17.61
CA PRO A 9 29.04 -0.29 -16.17
C PRO A 9 28.59 1.09 -15.66
N GLY A 10 27.25 1.23 -15.51
CA GLY A 10 26.64 2.48 -15.09
C GLY A 10 27.10 2.83 -13.68
N HIS A 11 27.24 4.13 -13.42
CA HIS A 11 27.45 4.66 -12.09
C HIS A 11 26.49 3.99 -11.09
N PRO A 12 26.92 3.68 -9.85
CA PRO A 12 26.07 3.04 -8.86
C PRO A 12 24.77 3.83 -8.69
N THR A 13 23.65 3.20 -9.07
CA THR A 13 22.35 3.87 -9.11
C THR A 13 21.71 4.02 -7.73
N GLY A 14 22.27 3.38 -6.70
CA GLY A 14 21.68 3.29 -5.38
C GLY A 14 20.42 2.41 -5.31
N PHE A 15 20.15 1.62 -6.38
CA PHE A 15 18.99 0.73 -6.45
C PHE A 15 19.38 -0.65 -6.97
N ALA A 16 18.72 -1.67 -6.45
CA ALA A 16 18.84 -3.05 -6.90
C ALA A 16 18.09 -3.30 -8.22
N GLN A 17 18.52 -4.33 -8.94
CA GLN A 17 17.87 -4.72 -10.20
C GLN A 17 16.54 -5.45 -9.96
N VAL A 18 15.54 -5.19 -10.80
CA VAL A 18 14.22 -5.85 -10.76
C VAL A 18 14.31 -7.36 -11.06
N GLY A 19 15.36 -7.80 -11.76
CA GLY A 19 15.64 -9.21 -12.04
C GLY A 19 16.15 -10.03 -10.86
N SER A 20 16.33 -9.43 -9.68
CA SER A 20 16.78 -10.14 -8.48
C SER A 20 15.75 -11.15 -7.98
N ARG A 21 16.22 -12.16 -7.23
CA ARG A 21 15.34 -13.19 -6.66
C ARG A 21 14.39 -12.67 -5.57
N TYR A 22 14.71 -11.55 -4.92
CA TYR A 22 13.90 -11.02 -3.81
C TYR A 22 12.76 -10.09 -4.28
N TYR A 23 12.95 -9.36 -5.37
CA TYR A 23 11.92 -8.46 -5.88
C TYR A 23 10.55 -9.15 -6.12
N PRO A 24 10.47 -10.30 -6.82
CA PRO A 24 9.20 -10.99 -7.01
C PRO A 24 8.53 -11.41 -5.70
N VAL A 25 9.32 -11.78 -4.68
CA VAL A 25 8.81 -12.15 -3.37
C VAL A 25 8.17 -10.95 -2.68
N PHE A 26 8.82 -9.78 -2.70
CA PHE A 26 8.24 -8.56 -2.14
C PHE A 26 6.97 -8.14 -2.87
N VAL A 27 6.94 -8.25 -4.21
CA VAL A 27 5.74 -7.97 -5.00
C VAL A 27 4.60 -8.92 -4.63
N ALA A 28 4.86 -10.21 -4.49
CA ALA A 28 3.85 -11.20 -4.11
C ALA A 28 3.31 -10.95 -2.70
N VAL A 29 4.20 -10.69 -1.72
CA VAL A 29 3.82 -10.37 -0.34
C VAL A 29 3.01 -9.08 -0.29
N PHE A 30 3.46 -8.02 -0.97
CA PHE A 30 2.75 -6.74 -1.06
C PHE A 30 1.33 -6.94 -1.60
N THR A 31 1.19 -7.65 -2.72
CA THR A 31 -0.09 -7.93 -3.35
C THR A 31 -1.03 -8.70 -2.42
N ALA A 32 -0.53 -9.74 -1.75
CA ALA A 32 -1.30 -10.51 -0.78
C ALA A 32 -1.76 -9.64 0.40
N LEU A 33 -0.87 -8.82 0.95
CA LEU A 33 -1.19 -7.92 2.07
C LEU A 33 -2.27 -6.88 1.67
N VAL A 34 -2.20 -6.34 0.44
CA VAL A 34 -3.23 -5.40 -0.05
C VAL A 34 -4.60 -6.06 -0.11
N ILE A 35 -4.69 -7.29 -0.66
CA ILE A 35 -5.96 -8.02 -0.73
C ILE A 35 -6.49 -8.35 0.67
N ILE A 36 -5.64 -8.90 1.54
CA ILE A 36 -6.02 -9.27 2.91
C ILE A 36 -6.49 -8.04 3.69
N SER A 37 -5.76 -6.92 3.60
CA SER A 37 -6.12 -5.67 4.26
C SER A 37 -7.50 -5.17 3.85
N ASN A 38 -7.81 -5.16 2.56
CA ASN A 38 -9.12 -4.70 2.07
C ASN A 38 -10.27 -5.65 2.44
N VAL A 39 -10.04 -6.97 2.44
CA VAL A 39 -11.05 -7.94 2.89
C VAL A 39 -11.31 -7.77 4.39
N THR A 40 -10.26 -7.66 5.20
CA THR A 40 -10.42 -7.51 6.66
C THR A 40 -10.98 -6.14 7.06
N ALA A 41 -10.78 -5.10 6.24
CA ALA A 41 -11.34 -3.78 6.47
C ALA A 41 -12.89 -3.74 6.39
N THR A 42 -13.54 -4.76 5.82
CA THR A 42 -15.01 -4.87 5.86
C THR A 42 -15.56 -5.07 7.27
N LYS A 43 -14.71 -5.45 8.24
CA LYS A 43 -15.08 -5.59 9.64
C LYS A 43 -14.74 -4.32 10.42
N GLY A 44 -15.76 -3.60 10.90
CA GLY A 44 -15.57 -2.53 11.89
C GLY A 44 -15.06 -3.10 13.23
N VAL A 45 -14.10 -2.42 13.85
CA VAL A 45 -13.46 -2.81 15.12
C VAL A 45 -13.46 -1.61 16.05
N ALA A 46 -13.77 -1.83 17.33
CA ALA A 46 -13.72 -0.79 18.36
C ALA A 46 -12.82 -1.21 19.54
N PHE A 47 -11.90 -0.32 19.88
CA PHE A 47 -11.07 -0.40 21.08
C PHE A 47 -11.41 0.77 22.02
N GLY A 48 -12.44 0.60 22.84
CA GLY A 48 -12.98 1.71 23.64
C GLY A 48 -13.49 2.85 22.75
N PRO A 49 -12.98 4.08 22.87
CA PRO A 49 -13.41 5.21 22.04
C PRO A 49 -12.79 5.22 20.62
N ILE A 50 -11.82 4.37 20.36
CA ILE A 50 -11.13 4.32 19.05
C ILE A 50 -11.86 3.36 18.15
N ILE A 51 -12.44 3.89 17.06
CA ILE A 51 -13.10 3.10 16.02
C ILE A 51 -12.17 2.99 14.82
N THR A 52 -11.97 1.78 14.34
CA THR A 52 -11.15 1.44 13.16
C THR A 52 -11.79 0.26 12.42
N ASP A 53 -11.07 -0.35 11.50
CA ASP A 53 -11.48 -1.56 10.78
C ASP A 53 -10.44 -2.68 10.96
N GLY A 54 -10.78 -3.91 10.57
CA GLY A 54 -9.89 -5.07 10.74
C GLY A 54 -8.62 -5.02 9.89
N GLY A 55 -8.54 -4.15 8.89
CA GLY A 55 -7.35 -3.91 8.07
C GLY A 55 -6.20 -3.27 8.85
N PHE A 56 -6.49 -2.65 10.01
CA PHE A 56 -5.49 -1.95 10.81
C PHE A 56 -4.28 -2.82 11.19
N ILE A 57 -4.44 -4.14 11.30
CA ILE A 57 -3.36 -5.10 11.62
C ILE A 57 -2.40 -5.25 10.44
N VAL A 58 -2.93 -5.28 9.22
CA VAL A 58 -2.20 -5.64 8.00
C VAL A 58 -1.71 -4.39 7.25
N PHE A 59 -2.50 -3.34 7.26
CA PHE A 59 -2.24 -2.10 6.54
C PHE A 59 -0.84 -1.50 6.82
N PRO A 60 -0.34 -1.42 8.06
CA PRO A 60 1.02 -0.94 8.32
C PRO A 60 2.11 -1.74 7.60
N LEU A 61 1.91 -3.04 7.41
CA LEU A 61 2.86 -3.90 6.72
C LEU A 61 2.93 -3.58 5.22
N THR A 62 1.83 -3.13 4.62
CA THR A 62 1.84 -2.72 3.20
C THR A 62 2.74 -1.51 2.97
N TYR A 63 2.77 -0.56 3.92
CA TYR A 63 3.68 0.59 3.85
C TYR A 63 5.13 0.17 4.08
N VAL A 64 5.42 -0.71 5.06
CA VAL A 64 6.77 -1.25 5.25
C VAL A 64 7.30 -1.90 3.97
N ILE A 65 6.51 -2.73 3.31
CA ILE A 65 6.92 -3.38 2.06
C ILE A 65 7.00 -2.36 0.90
N GLY A 66 6.10 -1.39 0.85
CA GLY A 66 6.16 -0.27 -0.10
C GLY A 66 7.45 0.55 0.04
N ASP A 67 7.87 0.85 1.27
CA ASP A 67 9.13 1.52 1.57
C ASP A 67 10.34 0.68 1.16
N VAL A 68 10.33 -0.64 1.41
CA VAL A 68 11.37 -1.56 0.95
C VAL A 68 11.46 -1.55 -0.57
N LEU A 69 10.34 -1.67 -1.28
CA LEU A 69 10.29 -1.63 -2.74
C LEU A 69 10.83 -0.30 -3.29
N SER A 70 10.48 0.82 -2.67
CA SER A 70 10.90 2.16 -3.10
C SER A 70 12.36 2.43 -2.78
N GLU A 71 12.83 2.08 -1.57
CA GLU A 71 14.17 2.37 -1.09
C GLU A 71 15.23 1.43 -1.70
N VAL A 72 14.87 0.17 -1.97
CA VAL A 72 15.83 -0.82 -2.49
C VAL A 72 15.78 -0.89 -4.02
N TYR A 73 14.60 -0.87 -4.64
CA TYR A 73 14.43 -1.10 -6.08
C TYR A 73 14.02 0.16 -6.86
N GLY A 74 13.75 1.27 -6.17
CA GLY A 74 13.44 2.56 -6.77
C GLY A 74 11.98 2.73 -7.23
N PHE A 75 11.64 3.97 -7.60
CA PHE A 75 10.27 4.39 -7.90
C PHE A 75 9.58 3.56 -9.01
N LYS A 76 10.29 3.28 -10.10
CA LYS A 76 9.70 2.54 -11.24
C LYS A 76 9.29 1.12 -10.84
N ALA A 77 10.13 0.45 -10.04
CA ALA A 77 9.87 -0.90 -9.53
C ALA A 77 8.73 -0.90 -8.51
N ALA A 78 8.76 0.03 -7.55
CA ALA A 78 7.70 0.20 -6.56
C ALA A 78 6.35 0.50 -7.24
N ARG A 79 6.30 1.41 -8.22
CA ARG A 79 5.09 1.70 -8.98
C ARG A 79 4.53 0.48 -9.72
N ARG A 80 5.39 -0.37 -10.30
CA ARG A 80 4.94 -1.62 -10.94
C ARG A 80 4.30 -2.57 -9.94
N ALA A 81 4.90 -2.71 -8.76
CA ALA A 81 4.34 -3.52 -7.67
C ALA A 81 2.99 -2.98 -7.19
N ILE A 82 2.86 -1.66 -7.02
CA ILE A 82 1.61 -0.98 -6.65
C ILE A 82 0.52 -1.24 -7.69
N LEU A 83 0.83 -1.06 -8.97
CA LEU A 83 -0.13 -1.29 -10.06
C LEU A 83 -0.56 -2.76 -10.15
N LEU A 84 0.36 -3.71 -9.92
CA LEU A 84 0.04 -5.13 -9.89
C LEU A 84 -0.84 -5.46 -8.68
N GLY A 85 -0.51 -4.94 -7.49
CA GLY A 85 -1.35 -5.07 -6.29
C GLY A 85 -2.76 -4.53 -6.52
N PHE A 86 -2.88 -3.37 -7.16
CA PHE A 86 -4.16 -2.79 -7.55
C PHE A 86 -4.93 -3.70 -8.52
N ALA A 87 -4.29 -4.18 -9.58
CA ALA A 87 -4.93 -5.05 -10.57
C ALA A 87 -5.42 -6.37 -9.95
N MET A 88 -4.62 -6.98 -9.07
CA MET A 88 -5.01 -8.22 -8.38
C MET A 88 -6.15 -7.98 -7.39
N ASN A 89 -6.20 -6.85 -6.72
CA ASN A 89 -7.29 -6.50 -5.83
C ASN A 89 -8.59 -6.22 -6.61
N ALA A 90 -8.50 -5.54 -7.76
CA ALA A 90 -9.63 -5.36 -8.66
C ALA A 90 -10.14 -6.71 -9.23
N LEU A 91 -9.24 -7.63 -9.55
CA LEU A 91 -9.60 -8.98 -9.96
C LEU A 91 -10.33 -9.74 -8.85
N ALA A 92 -9.84 -9.66 -7.61
CA ALA A 92 -10.50 -10.28 -6.45
C ALA A 92 -11.93 -9.72 -6.26
N ALA A 93 -12.09 -8.39 -6.36
CA ALA A 93 -13.40 -7.74 -6.30
C ALA A 93 -14.35 -8.26 -7.39
N LEU A 94 -13.87 -8.34 -8.63
CA LEU A 94 -14.63 -8.83 -9.77
C LEU A 94 -15.08 -10.28 -9.54
N VAL A 95 -14.18 -11.15 -9.06
CA VAL A 95 -14.51 -12.56 -8.78
C VAL A 95 -15.54 -12.66 -7.65
N PHE A 96 -15.39 -11.92 -6.55
CA PHE A 96 -16.40 -11.89 -5.47
C PHE A 96 -17.74 -11.39 -5.97
N TRP A 97 -17.75 -10.36 -6.81
CA TRP A 97 -18.97 -9.80 -7.39
C TRP A 97 -19.69 -10.81 -8.31
N ILE A 98 -18.95 -11.52 -9.15
CA ILE A 98 -19.50 -12.61 -9.97
C ILE A 98 -20.08 -13.71 -9.06
N THR A 99 -19.36 -14.07 -8.00
CA THR A 99 -19.74 -15.16 -7.09
C THR A 99 -21.07 -14.92 -6.40
N ILE A 100 -21.42 -13.67 -6.02
CA ILE A 100 -22.73 -13.39 -5.39
C ILE A 100 -23.93 -13.66 -6.31
N TYR A 101 -23.73 -13.63 -7.64
CA TYR A 101 -24.79 -13.91 -8.61
C TYR A 101 -24.87 -15.38 -9.02
N LEU A 102 -23.98 -16.24 -8.54
CA LEU A 102 -24.11 -17.68 -8.75
C LEU A 102 -25.26 -18.22 -7.92
N PRO A 103 -26.05 -19.19 -8.43
CA PRO A 103 -27.15 -19.77 -7.69
C PRO A 103 -26.65 -20.46 -6.41
N ALA A 104 -27.21 -20.06 -5.27
CA ALA A 104 -26.91 -20.71 -4.01
C ALA A 104 -27.41 -22.16 -3.99
N ALA A 105 -26.63 -23.06 -3.38
CA ALA A 105 -27.08 -24.43 -3.14
C ALA A 105 -28.18 -24.45 -2.09
N ASP A 106 -29.11 -25.39 -2.15
CA ASP A 106 -30.28 -25.46 -1.27
C ASP A 106 -29.93 -25.52 0.23
N PHE A 107 -28.73 -26.04 0.56
CA PHE A 107 -28.24 -26.14 1.93
C PHE A 107 -27.43 -24.91 2.37
N TYR A 108 -27.22 -23.89 1.51
CA TYR A 108 -26.40 -22.74 1.82
C TYR A 108 -27.22 -21.59 2.43
N GLU A 109 -27.18 -21.51 3.76
CA GLU A 109 -27.97 -20.51 4.53
C GLU A 109 -27.33 -19.14 4.63
N ASN A 110 -26.05 -18.98 4.21
CA ASN A 110 -25.26 -17.75 4.43
C ASN A 110 -25.23 -16.79 3.24
N GLN A 111 -26.11 -16.96 2.23
CA GLN A 111 -26.12 -16.13 1.02
C GLN A 111 -26.22 -14.64 1.36
N ALA A 112 -27.16 -14.25 2.20
CA ALA A 112 -27.36 -12.84 2.59
C ALA A 112 -26.15 -12.26 3.34
N HIS A 113 -25.49 -13.05 4.17
CA HIS A 113 -24.27 -12.61 4.88
C HIS A 113 -23.10 -12.42 3.91
N PHE A 114 -22.94 -13.35 2.98
CA PHE A 114 -21.90 -13.24 1.95
C PHE A 114 -22.13 -12.04 1.04
N GLU A 115 -23.36 -11.82 0.57
CA GLU A 115 -23.74 -10.64 -0.22
C GLU A 115 -23.45 -9.35 0.53
N ASN A 116 -23.81 -9.24 1.81
CA ASN A 116 -23.55 -8.07 2.63
C ASN A 116 -22.04 -7.76 2.72
N ILE A 117 -21.21 -8.79 2.92
CA ILE A 117 -19.75 -8.62 2.97
C ILE A 117 -19.21 -8.18 1.62
N VAL A 118 -19.64 -8.81 0.53
CA VAL A 118 -19.18 -8.46 -0.83
C VAL A 118 -19.62 -7.06 -1.23
N HIS A 119 -20.85 -6.64 -0.90
CA HIS A 119 -21.33 -5.28 -1.13
C HIS A 119 -20.53 -4.26 -0.34
N ALA A 120 -20.29 -4.51 0.96
CA ALA A 120 -19.44 -3.65 1.80
C ALA A 120 -18.01 -3.57 1.24
N TYR A 121 -17.43 -4.70 0.86
CA TYR A 121 -16.11 -4.78 0.23
C TYR A 121 -16.07 -3.98 -1.09
N THR A 122 -17.05 -4.18 -1.97
CA THR A 122 -17.11 -3.48 -3.26
C THR A 122 -17.27 -1.98 -3.09
N GLN A 123 -18.09 -1.54 -2.13
CA GLN A 123 -18.30 -0.13 -1.84
C GLN A 123 -17.03 0.56 -1.33
N LEU A 124 -16.30 -0.09 -0.43
CA LEU A 124 -15.06 0.44 0.14
C LEU A 124 -13.86 0.27 -0.80
N ILE A 125 -13.91 -0.76 -1.69
CA ILE A 125 -12.75 -1.10 -2.50
C ILE A 125 -12.40 0.01 -3.50
N VAL A 126 -13.38 0.62 -4.13
CA VAL A 126 -13.14 1.71 -5.09
C VAL A 126 -12.46 2.88 -4.38
N ALA A 127 -12.99 3.28 -3.23
CA ALA A 127 -12.42 4.35 -2.42
C ALA A 127 -11.04 3.95 -1.87
N GLY A 128 -10.93 2.76 -1.30
CA GLY A 128 -9.69 2.26 -0.70
C GLY A 128 -8.59 2.01 -1.73
N LEU A 129 -8.92 1.42 -2.88
CA LEU A 129 -7.95 1.19 -3.95
C LEU A 129 -7.46 2.49 -4.57
N ALA A 130 -8.37 3.45 -4.84
CA ALA A 130 -8.00 4.74 -5.39
C ALA A 130 -7.11 5.52 -4.41
N GLY A 131 -7.51 5.60 -3.13
CA GLY A 131 -6.73 6.23 -2.07
C GLY A 131 -5.36 5.57 -1.91
N PHE A 132 -5.35 4.24 -1.78
CA PHE A 132 -4.12 3.47 -1.65
C PHE A 132 -3.17 3.62 -2.85
N LEU A 133 -3.68 3.59 -4.09
CA LEU A 133 -2.88 3.79 -5.28
C LEU A 133 -2.20 5.17 -5.29
N VAL A 134 -2.97 6.22 -4.98
CA VAL A 134 -2.46 7.59 -4.91
C VAL A 134 -1.47 7.72 -3.75
N GLY A 135 -1.82 7.23 -2.57
CA GLY A 135 -0.99 7.28 -1.37
C GLY A 135 0.34 6.56 -1.56
N GLN A 136 0.31 5.31 -2.05
CA GLN A 136 1.53 4.53 -2.32
C GLN A 136 2.38 5.12 -3.44
N THR A 137 1.75 5.71 -4.45
CA THR A 137 2.49 6.38 -5.53
C THR A 137 3.21 7.62 -5.02
N ILE A 138 2.54 8.44 -4.19
CA ILE A 138 3.14 9.62 -3.56
C ILE A 138 4.24 9.18 -2.59
N ASN A 139 4.01 8.16 -1.76
CA ASN A 139 4.99 7.61 -0.83
C ASN A 139 6.25 7.14 -1.59
N ALA A 140 6.09 6.29 -2.59
CA ALA A 140 7.20 5.76 -3.39
C ALA A 140 7.98 6.88 -4.11
N TRP A 141 7.28 7.86 -4.68
CA TRP A 141 7.91 9.03 -5.30
C TRP A 141 8.69 9.86 -4.27
N ALA A 142 8.10 10.13 -3.10
CA ALA A 142 8.71 10.94 -2.06
C ALA A 142 9.97 10.26 -1.49
N VAL A 143 9.93 8.93 -1.25
CA VAL A 143 11.12 8.16 -0.81
C VAL A 143 12.26 8.34 -1.80
N VAL A 144 12.01 8.16 -3.10
CA VAL A 144 13.04 8.28 -4.12
C VAL A 144 13.53 9.73 -4.25
N ALA A 145 12.62 10.70 -4.31
CA ALA A 145 12.98 12.11 -4.44
C ALA A 145 13.83 12.63 -3.27
N ILE A 146 13.50 12.21 -2.03
CA ILE A 146 14.28 12.58 -0.85
C ILE A 146 15.62 11.81 -0.84
N LYS A 147 15.63 10.53 -1.23
CA LYS A 147 16.85 9.72 -1.33
C LYS A 147 17.88 10.38 -2.25
N GLU A 148 17.48 10.75 -3.45
CA GLU A 148 18.34 11.42 -4.44
C GLU A 148 18.88 12.76 -3.92
N ARG A 149 18.02 13.57 -3.26
CA ARG A 149 18.42 14.88 -2.70
C ARG A 149 19.36 14.75 -1.50
N THR A 150 19.18 13.72 -0.68
CA THR A 150 19.96 13.52 0.57
C THR A 150 21.18 12.62 0.38
N LYS A 151 21.43 12.10 -0.82
CA LYS A 151 22.51 11.13 -1.10
C LYS A 151 22.54 10.02 -0.06
N GLU A 152 21.38 9.39 0.15
CA GLU A 152 21.13 8.32 1.15
C GLU A 152 21.32 8.72 2.62
N LYS A 153 21.64 9.96 2.94
CA LYS A 153 21.67 10.45 4.31
C LYS A 153 20.25 10.62 4.85
N HIS A 154 20.09 10.47 6.17
CA HIS A 154 18.82 10.72 6.87
C HIS A 154 17.65 9.84 6.43
N LEU A 155 17.81 8.50 6.49
CA LEU A 155 16.76 7.52 6.17
C LEU A 155 15.44 7.82 6.91
N TRP A 156 15.52 8.25 8.19
CA TRP A 156 14.35 8.62 8.97
C TRP A 156 13.51 9.74 8.32
N ALA A 157 14.17 10.76 7.79
CA ALA A 157 13.48 11.88 7.15
C ALA A 157 12.79 11.45 5.84
N ARG A 158 13.40 10.49 5.11
CA ARG A 158 12.77 9.91 3.91
C ARG A 158 11.50 9.15 4.27
N LEU A 159 11.58 8.26 5.25
CA LEU A 159 10.46 7.41 5.64
C LEU A 159 9.33 8.24 6.26
N ILE A 160 9.63 9.13 7.22
CA ILE A 160 8.60 9.99 7.82
C ILE A 160 7.99 10.94 6.78
N GLY A 161 8.81 11.60 5.97
CA GLY A 161 8.32 12.55 4.96
C GLY A 161 7.48 11.89 3.88
N SER A 162 7.88 10.71 3.41
CA SER A 162 7.13 9.96 2.41
C SER A 162 5.82 9.40 2.97
N THR A 163 5.85 8.85 4.19
CA THR A 163 4.67 8.38 4.91
C THR A 163 3.65 9.51 5.09
N PHE A 164 4.11 10.67 5.57
CA PHE A 164 3.24 11.82 5.82
C PHE A 164 2.52 12.28 4.56
N ALA A 165 3.25 12.38 3.44
CA ALA A 165 2.69 12.76 2.15
C ALA A 165 1.78 11.66 1.56
N GLY A 166 2.21 10.40 1.62
CA GLY A 166 1.46 9.27 1.11
C GLY A 166 0.14 9.06 1.85
N GLN A 167 0.16 9.10 3.17
CA GLN A 167 -1.03 8.97 4.02
C GLN A 167 -2.04 10.10 3.80
N LEU A 168 -1.55 11.34 3.59
CA LEU A 168 -2.45 12.45 3.29
C LEU A 168 -3.16 12.22 1.95
N GLY A 169 -2.43 11.81 0.91
CA GLY A 169 -3.00 11.52 -0.40
C GLY A 169 -4.01 10.37 -0.35
N ASP A 170 -3.65 9.26 0.31
CA ASP A 170 -4.54 8.10 0.52
C ASP A 170 -5.83 8.52 1.21
N THR A 171 -5.72 9.19 2.36
CA THR A 171 -6.88 9.54 3.18
C THR A 171 -7.79 10.56 2.51
N LEU A 172 -7.23 11.57 1.83
CA LEU A 172 -8.01 12.55 1.08
C LEU A 172 -8.83 11.91 -0.03
N VAL A 173 -8.20 11.03 -0.83
CA VAL A 173 -8.89 10.37 -1.95
C VAL A 173 -9.93 9.38 -1.42
N PHE A 174 -9.58 8.58 -0.41
CA PHE A 174 -10.52 7.68 0.25
C PHE A 174 -11.76 8.43 0.76
N CYS A 175 -11.58 9.47 1.56
CA CYS A 175 -12.68 10.25 2.13
C CYS A 175 -13.50 10.93 1.03
N ALA A 176 -12.87 11.46 -0.02
CA ALA A 176 -13.59 12.11 -1.11
C ALA A 176 -14.53 11.15 -1.87
N ILE A 177 -14.12 9.89 -2.05
CA ILE A 177 -14.92 8.88 -2.75
C ILE A 177 -15.94 8.22 -1.81
N ALA A 178 -15.54 7.92 -0.57
CA ALA A 178 -16.35 7.20 0.40
C ALA A 178 -17.27 8.08 1.25
N ALA A 179 -17.19 9.40 1.15
CA ALA A 179 -17.86 10.35 2.04
C ALA A 179 -19.34 10.01 2.31
N ASN A 180 -20.14 9.86 1.26
CA ASN A 180 -21.57 9.55 1.40
C ASN A 180 -21.81 8.16 2.01
N ALA A 181 -20.97 7.17 1.68
CA ALA A 181 -21.10 5.79 2.16
C ALA A 181 -20.79 5.64 3.65
N ILE A 182 -19.89 6.48 4.17
CA ILE A 182 -19.49 6.50 5.59
C ILE A 182 -20.27 7.54 6.42
N GLY A 183 -21.31 8.19 5.84
CA GLY A 183 -22.17 9.14 6.54
C GLY A 183 -21.61 10.55 6.69
N ILE A 184 -20.58 10.92 5.93
CA ILE A 184 -20.02 12.27 5.90
C ILE A 184 -20.83 13.14 4.95
N ASN A 185 -21.65 14.04 5.51
CA ASN A 185 -22.56 14.88 4.76
C ASN A 185 -22.19 16.37 4.82
N THR A 186 -21.22 16.77 5.65
CA THR A 186 -20.79 18.15 5.76
C THR A 186 -19.31 18.31 5.45
N PHE A 187 -18.91 19.49 4.96
CA PHE A 187 -17.49 19.80 4.73
C PHE A 187 -16.67 19.77 6.02
N HIS A 188 -17.29 20.19 7.13
CA HIS A 188 -16.66 20.12 8.45
C HIS A 188 -16.30 18.68 8.83
N ASP A 189 -17.29 17.75 8.73
CA ASP A 189 -17.08 16.33 9.07
C ASP A 189 -16.05 15.69 8.14
N PHE A 190 -16.07 16.05 6.85
CA PHE A 190 -15.05 15.61 5.90
C PHE A 190 -13.64 16.02 6.33
N VAL A 191 -13.44 17.29 6.72
CA VAL A 191 -12.13 17.77 7.15
C VAL A 191 -11.69 17.08 8.45
N VAL A 192 -12.58 16.98 9.44
CA VAL A 192 -12.29 16.37 10.75
C VAL A 192 -11.94 14.89 10.57
N TYR A 193 -12.74 14.13 9.84
CA TYR A 193 -12.51 12.70 9.61
C TYR A 193 -11.21 12.45 8.83
N THR A 194 -10.95 13.25 7.80
CA THR A 194 -9.72 13.17 7.01
C THR A 194 -8.49 13.48 7.86
N ALA A 195 -8.55 14.56 8.66
CA ALA A 195 -7.42 14.96 9.51
C ALA A 195 -7.12 13.93 10.60
N LEU A 196 -8.16 13.42 11.29
CA LEU A 196 -7.99 12.38 12.32
C LEU A 196 -7.50 11.06 11.73
N GLY A 197 -8.07 10.62 10.62
CA GLY A 197 -7.65 9.40 9.94
C GLY A 197 -6.20 9.47 9.44
N TRP A 198 -5.81 10.60 8.85
CA TRP A 198 -4.45 10.85 8.43
C TRP A 198 -3.46 10.85 9.59
N PHE A 199 -3.76 11.57 10.67
CA PHE A 199 -2.91 11.60 11.86
C PHE A 199 -2.73 10.21 12.47
N TYR A 200 -3.82 9.45 12.63
CA TYR A 200 -3.80 8.11 13.19
C TYR A 200 -2.94 7.14 12.35
N LYS A 201 -3.17 7.11 11.04
CA LYS A 201 -2.40 6.25 10.12
C LYS A 201 -0.90 6.61 10.15
N THR A 202 -0.58 7.90 10.08
CA THR A 202 0.80 8.38 10.16
C THR A 202 1.48 8.02 11.49
N ALA A 203 0.77 8.16 12.61
CA ALA A 203 1.30 7.82 13.92
C ALA A 203 1.68 6.32 14.01
N ILE A 204 0.81 5.44 13.50
CA ILE A 204 1.10 3.99 13.48
C ILE A 204 2.33 3.68 12.63
N GLU A 205 2.48 4.29 11.46
CA GLU A 205 3.65 4.07 10.60
C GLU A 205 4.93 4.57 11.25
N VAL A 206 4.91 5.73 11.91
CA VAL A 206 6.05 6.24 12.68
C VAL A 206 6.44 5.24 13.78
N ILE A 207 5.47 4.64 14.46
CA ILE A 207 5.73 3.58 15.46
C ILE A 207 6.38 2.35 14.81
N MET A 208 6.04 2.05 13.56
CA MET A 208 6.61 0.93 12.80
C MET A 208 8.02 1.20 12.22
N LEU A 209 8.49 2.46 12.21
CA LEU A 209 9.81 2.82 11.67
C LEU A 209 10.97 1.92 12.13
N PRO A 210 11.11 1.55 13.42
CA PRO A 210 12.20 0.66 13.84
C PRO A 210 12.19 -0.70 13.14
N VAL A 211 11.00 -1.21 12.82
CA VAL A 211 10.84 -2.46 12.06
C VAL A 211 11.25 -2.23 10.60
N THR A 212 10.73 -1.16 9.98
CA THR A 212 11.06 -0.75 8.60
C THR A 212 12.57 -0.59 8.39
N TYR A 213 13.26 0.09 9.31
CA TYR A 213 14.72 0.24 9.29
C TYR A 213 15.44 -1.11 9.26
N ARG A 214 15.05 -2.03 10.15
CA ARG A 214 15.67 -3.36 10.23
C ARG A 214 15.44 -4.17 8.97
N VAL A 215 14.22 -4.12 8.42
CA VAL A 215 13.86 -4.85 7.20
C VAL A 215 14.64 -4.30 6.01
N ILE A 216 14.66 -2.98 5.79
CA ILE A 216 15.43 -2.35 4.70
C ILE A 216 16.91 -2.71 4.81
N ALA A 217 17.52 -2.58 5.99
CA ALA A 217 18.94 -2.91 6.19
C ALA A 217 19.23 -4.39 5.90
N ALA A 218 18.36 -5.30 6.34
CA ALA A 218 18.50 -6.73 6.08
C ALA A 218 18.37 -7.06 4.59
N VAL A 219 17.45 -6.39 3.87
CA VAL A 219 17.25 -6.57 2.43
C VAL A 219 18.45 -6.02 1.66
N LYS A 220 18.89 -4.79 1.92
CA LYS A 220 20.07 -4.18 1.27
C LYS A 220 21.32 -5.07 1.44
N LYS A 221 21.50 -5.68 2.62
CA LYS A 221 22.64 -6.59 2.89
C LYS A 221 22.57 -7.90 2.11
N ARG A 222 21.36 -8.41 1.85
CA ARG A 222 21.14 -9.72 1.19
C ARG A 222 20.89 -9.61 -0.30
N GLU A 223 20.60 -8.43 -0.79
CA GLU A 223 20.30 -8.16 -2.19
C GLU A 223 21.62 -8.01 -2.98
N PRO A 224 22.01 -9.01 -3.80
CA PRO A 224 23.32 -9.03 -4.43
C PRO A 224 23.50 -7.96 -5.52
N THR A 225 22.38 -7.40 -6.00
CA THR A 225 22.37 -6.38 -7.06
C THR A 225 22.24 -4.95 -6.52
N TYR A 226 22.24 -4.79 -5.18
CA TYR A 226 22.17 -3.47 -4.55
C TYR A 226 23.56 -2.84 -4.46
N GLU A 227 23.71 -1.68 -5.10
CA GLU A 227 24.93 -0.89 -5.05
C GLU A 227 24.63 0.47 -4.40
N PRO A 228 25.25 0.82 -3.24
CA PRO A 228 25.04 2.12 -2.60
C PRO A 228 25.50 3.27 -3.51
N MET A 229 24.83 4.42 -3.42
CA MET A 229 25.35 5.66 -4.03
C MET A 229 26.62 6.09 -3.27
N VAL A 230 27.68 6.33 -3.99
CA VAL A 230 28.96 6.82 -3.45
C VAL A 230 28.94 8.32 -3.21
#